data_682acbde5004a2b0b3826851aa07038c
#
_entry.id   682acbde5004a2b0b3826851aa07038c
#
_cell.length_a   1.000
_cell.length_b   1.000
_cell.length_c   1.000
_cell.angle_alpha   90.00
_cell.angle_beta   90.00
_cell.angle_gamma   90.00
#
_symmetry.space_group_name_H-M   'P 1'
#
loop_
_entity.id
_entity.type
_entity.pdbx_description
1 polymer ?
#
loop_
_entity_poly.entity_id
_entity_poly.type
_entity_poly.pdbx_seq_one_letter_code
_entity_poly.pdbx_strand_id
1 'polypeptide(L)'
;IVFSYTSYSQNDDKRGLLIDLYPNPSTQFINIKFENNRIADDFLLSIHSLIGNRVEFISEKIDDSNIRINIENFDRGFFFLMVDDKISSRRKIIKFLKN
;
A
#
# COMPACT_ATOMS: atom_id res chain seq x y z
N ILE A 1 17.54 3.97 -2.91
CA ILE A 1 17.29 3.88 -3.06
C ILE A 1 17.11 3.39 -3.36
N VAL A 2 16.94 3.14 -3.64
CA VAL A 2 16.64 2.88 -3.93
C VAL A 2 16.29 2.28 -4.29
N PHE A 3 16.09 2.00 -4.63
CA PHE A 3 15.63 1.58 -4.96
C PHE A 3 15.47 0.92 -5.48
N SER A 4 15.58 0.73 -5.59
CA SER A 4 15.32 0.24 -5.99
C SER A 4 15.01 -0.41 -5.95
N TYR A 5 15.02 -0.72 -5.79
CA TYR A 5 14.41 -1.27 -5.55
C TYR A 5 13.44 -1.61 -5.88
N THR A 6 13.23 -1.68 -5.86
CA THR A 6 11.97 -2.05 -6.48
C THR A 6 11.99 -3.33 -7.28
N SER A 7 13.04 -3.62 -7.84
CA SER A 7 13.12 -4.80 -8.69
C SER A 7 12.89 -6.09 -7.92
N TYR A 8 13.27 -6.13 -6.68
CA TYR A 8 13.06 -7.35 -5.89
C TYR A 8 11.58 -7.64 -5.67
N SER A 9 10.76 -6.60 -5.58
CA SER A 9 9.35 -6.80 -5.36
C SER A 9 8.66 -7.37 -6.59
N GLN A 10 9.21 -7.14 -7.76
CA GLN A 10 8.64 -7.67 -8.99
C GLN A 10 8.66 -9.19 -9.02
N ASN A 11 9.70 -9.78 -8.47
CA ASN A 11 9.77 -11.22 -8.43
C ASN A 11 8.71 -11.81 -7.52
N ASP A 12 8.44 -11.14 -6.42
CA ASP A 12 7.40 -11.59 -5.51
C ASP A 12 6.03 -11.46 -6.13
N ASP A 13 5.81 -10.43 -6.93
CA ASP A 13 4.53 -10.18 -7.55
C ASP A 13 4.09 -11.31 -8.46
N LYS A 14 5.02 -11.96 -9.10
CA LYS A 14 4.69 -13.08 -9.94
C LYS A 14 4.05 -14.22 -9.17
N ARG A 15 4.25 -14.23 -7.89
CA ARG A 15 3.84 -15.33 -7.06
C ARG A 15 2.67 -15.06 -6.19
N GLY A 16 2.22 -13.82 -6.09
CA GLY A 16 1.09 -13.71 -5.28
C GLY A 16 0.70 -12.42 -4.65
N LEU A 17 1.58 -11.49 -4.42
CA LEU A 17 1.16 -10.22 -3.85
C LEU A 17 0.92 -9.23 -4.95
N LEU A 18 -0.18 -9.40 -5.67
CA LEU A 18 -0.61 -8.47 -6.71
C LEU A 18 -1.53 -7.46 -6.07
N ILE A 19 -1.01 -6.27 -5.88
CA ILE A 19 -1.69 -5.19 -5.17
C ILE A 19 -1.50 -3.92 -5.96
N ASP A 20 -2.61 -3.23 -6.25
CA ASP A 20 -2.60 -1.93 -6.92
C ASP A 20 -2.89 -0.83 -5.93
N LEU A 21 -2.14 0.25 -6.04
CA LEU A 21 -2.40 1.48 -5.30
C LEU A 21 -2.62 2.59 -6.32
N TYR A 22 -3.77 3.27 -6.24
CA TYR A 22 -4.09 4.34 -7.18
C TYR A 22 -5.06 5.34 -6.56
N PRO A 23 -5.05 6.58 -7.04
CA PRO A 23 -4.09 7.16 -7.97
C PRO A 23 -2.76 7.45 -7.28
N ASN A 24 -1.72 7.63 -8.07
CA ASN A 24 -0.40 7.95 -7.56
C ASN A 24 0.27 8.84 -8.60
N PRO A 25 0.44 10.13 -8.35
CA PRO A 25 0.20 10.86 -7.09
C PRO A 25 -1.26 11.00 -6.71
N SER A 26 -1.50 11.33 -5.46
CA SER A 26 -2.85 11.46 -4.94
C SER A 26 -2.95 12.66 -4.01
N THR A 27 -4.18 13.17 -3.82
CA THR A 27 -4.43 14.35 -2.99
C THR A 27 -5.29 14.03 -1.79
N GLN A 28 -6.41 13.34 -2.00
CA GLN A 28 -7.41 13.13 -0.95
C GLN A 28 -7.44 11.70 -0.42
N PHE A 29 -7.28 10.73 -1.31
CA PHE A 29 -7.33 9.34 -0.89
C PHE A 29 -6.56 8.47 -1.87
N ILE A 30 -6.22 7.28 -1.41
CA ILE A 30 -5.67 6.23 -2.26
C ILE A 30 -6.56 5.01 -2.13
N ASN A 31 -6.65 4.26 -3.21
CA ASN A 31 -7.37 3.01 -3.26
C ASN A 31 -6.37 1.88 -3.35
N ILE A 32 -6.62 0.82 -2.59
CA ILE A 32 -5.78 -0.37 -2.59
C ILE A 32 -6.64 -1.50 -3.09
N LYS A 33 -6.21 -2.13 -4.19
CA LYS A 33 -6.91 -3.26 -4.76
C LYS A 33 -6.07 -4.52 -4.62
N PHE A 34 -6.67 -5.55 -4.05
CA PHE A 34 -6.04 -6.86 -3.90
C PHE A 34 -6.51 -7.76 -5.03
N GLU A 35 -5.55 -8.32 -5.76
CA GLU A 35 -5.84 -9.12 -6.95
C GLU A 35 -5.92 -10.60 -6.62
N ASN A 36 -6.23 -11.40 -7.64
CA ASN A 36 -6.23 -12.86 -7.55
C ASN A 36 -7.18 -13.41 -6.50
N ASN A 37 -8.36 -12.82 -6.41
CA ASN A 37 -9.41 -13.27 -5.49
C ASN A 37 -8.99 -13.19 -4.03
N ARG A 38 -7.99 -12.36 -3.71
CA ARG A 38 -7.59 -12.13 -2.33
C ARG A 38 -8.53 -11.12 -1.70
N ILE A 39 -8.72 -11.24 -0.41
CA ILE A 39 -9.59 -10.32 0.32
C ILE A 39 -8.77 -9.44 1.24
N ALA A 40 -9.26 -8.22 1.46
CA ALA A 40 -8.54 -7.22 2.24
C ALA A 40 -8.28 -7.68 3.67
N ASP A 41 -9.18 -8.46 4.24
CA ASP A 41 -9.05 -8.91 5.62
C ASP A 41 -7.84 -9.81 5.86
N ASP A 42 -7.26 -10.37 4.79
CA ASP A 42 -6.07 -11.21 4.89
C ASP A 42 -4.78 -10.41 5.00
N PHE A 43 -4.88 -9.10 5.01
CA PHE A 43 -3.69 -8.25 4.99
C PHE A 43 -3.70 -7.25 6.14
N LEU A 44 -2.48 -6.93 6.60
CA LEU A 44 -2.26 -5.84 7.54
C LEU A 44 -1.62 -4.69 6.78
N LEU A 45 -2.15 -3.49 6.97
CA LEU A 45 -1.66 -2.30 6.28
C LEU A 45 -1.03 -1.36 7.30
N SER A 46 0.08 -0.75 6.90
CA SER A 46 0.68 0.35 7.67
C SER A 46 1.26 1.34 6.70
N ILE A 47 1.36 2.59 7.12
CA ILE A 47 1.95 3.65 6.30
C ILE A 47 3.07 4.29 7.08
N HIS A 48 4.17 4.56 6.37
CA HIS A 48 5.35 5.18 6.95
C HIS A 48 5.78 6.35 6.11
N SER A 49 6.26 7.39 6.77
CA SER A 49 6.84 8.54 6.10
C SER A 49 8.18 8.18 5.49
N LEU A 50 8.73 9.08 4.69
CA LEU A 50 10.02 8.85 4.04
C LEU A 50 11.13 8.59 5.04
N ILE A 51 11.06 9.20 6.23
CA ILE A 51 12.08 9.01 7.26
C ILE A 51 11.74 7.85 8.20
N GLY A 52 10.69 7.10 7.91
CA GLY A 52 10.39 5.87 8.63
C GLY A 52 9.41 5.97 9.76
N ASN A 53 8.84 7.14 10.03
CA ASN A 53 7.84 7.28 11.08
C ASN A 53 6.53 6.69 10.65
N ARG A 54 5.89 5.94 11.54
CA ARG A 54 4.57 5.40 11.29
C ARG A 54 3.54 6.51 11.26
N VAL A 55 2.64 6.46 10.30
CA VAL A 55 1.61 7.47 10.11
C VAL A 55 0.24 6.84 10.35
N GLU A 56 -0.56 7.47 11.20
CA GLU A 56 -1.92 7.01 11.44
C GLU A 56 -2.80 7.36 10.25
N PHE A 57 -3.77 6.50 9.97
CA PHE A 57 -4.67 6.76 8.86
C PHE A 57 -6.04 6.12 9.14
N ILE A 58 -7.02 6.61 8.40
CA ILE A 58 -8.38 6.09 8.45
C ILE A 58 -8.62 5.37 7.12
N SER A 59 -9.10 4.14 7.21
CA SER A 59 -9.39 3.35 6.03
C SER A 59 -10.85 2.95 6.01
N GLU A 60 -11.33 2.67 4.80
CA GLU A 60 -12.69 2.27 4.56
C GLU A 60 -12.67 1.05 3.63
N LYS A 61 -13.36 0.00 4.01
CA LYS A 61 -13.47 -1.17 3.16
C LYS A 61 -14.59 -0.92 2.15
N ILE A 62 -14.21 -0.81 0.89
CA ILE A 62 -15.18 -0.55 -0.19
C ILE A 62 -15.90 -1.84 -0.57
N ASP A 63 -15.14 -2.92 -0.72
CA ASP A 63 -15.67 -4.27 -0.91
C ASP A 63 -14.61 -5.26 -0.43
N ASP A 64 -14.82 -6.53 -0.70
CA ASP A 64 -13.91 -7.56 -0.17
C ASP A 64 -12.47 -7.40 -0.65
N SER A 65 -12.26 -6.82 -1.82
CA SER A 65 -10.93 -6.71 -2.43
C SER A 65 -10.43 -5.29 -2.52
N ASN A 66 -11.17 -4.30 -2.04
CA ASN A 66 -10.81 -2.89 -2.20
C ASN A 66 -10.91 -2.13 -0.91
N ILE A 67 -9.87 -1.37 -0.60
CA ILE A 67 -9.82 -0.50 0.56
C ILE A 67 -9.50 0.91 0.07
N ARG A 68 -10.12 1.90 0.69
CA ARG A 68 -9.81 3.31 0.47
C ARG A 68 -9.19 3.88 1.73
N ILE A 69 -8.09 4.58 1.57
CA ILE A 69 -7.40 5.25 2.69
C ILE A 69 -7.46 6.74 2.47
N ASN A 70 -7.92 7.46 3.50
CA ASN A 70 -7.97 8.92 3.46
C ASN A 70 -6.60 9.47 3.81
N ILE A 71 -6.02 10.24 2.89
CA ILE A 71 -4.72 10.86 3.09
C ILE A 71 -4.79 12.38 3.02
N GLU A 72 -5.99 12.94 3.11
CA GLU A 72 -6.20 14.37 2.92
C GLU A 72 -5.35 15.20 3.89
N ASN A 73 -5.20 14.74 5.11
CA ASN A 73 -4.47 15.46 6.15
C ASN A 73 -3.00 15.08 6.23
N PHE A 74 -2.52 14.26 5.31
CA PHE A 74 -1.09 13.94 5.26
C PHE A 74 -0.31 15.14 4.76
N ASP A 75 0.91 15.28 5.23
CA ASP A 75 1.84 16.25 4.66
C ASP A 75 2.16 15.85 3.22
N ARG A 76 2.53 16.85 2.41
CA ARG A 76 2.96 16.55 1.04
C ARG A 76 4.26 15.78 1.06
N GLY A 77 4.39 14.87 0.14
CA GLY A 77 5.63 14.12 -0.02
C GLY A 77 5.40 12.64 -0.21
N PHE A 78 6.48 11.90 -0.13
CA PHE A 78 6.45 10.46 -0.35
C PHE A 78 6.15 9.71 0.94
N PHE A 79 5.40 8.63 0.77
CA PHE A 79 5.07 7.70 1.84
C PHE A 79 5.23 6.28 1.33
N PHE A 80 5.32 5.35 2.26
CA PHE A 80 5.38 3.92 1.94
C PHE A 80 4.19 3.23 2.56
N LEU A 81 3.45 2.51 1.73
CA LEU A 81 2.42 1.60 2.20
C LEU A 81 3.06 0.23 2.34
N MET A 82 2.98 -0.32 3.53
CA MET A 82 3.44 -1.69 3.77
C MET A 82 2.23 -2.59 3.88
N VAL A 83 2.24 -3.65 3.10
CA VAL A 83 1.16 -4.62 3.06
C VAL A 83 1.72 -5.96 3.47
N ASP A 84 1.26 -6.46 4.60
CA ASP A 84 1.69 -7.76 5.11
C ASP A 84 0.59 -8.79 4.88
N ASP A 85 0.91 -9.83 4.16
CA ASP A 85 0.01 -10.95 3.93
C ASP A 85 0.05 -11.88 5.14
N LYS A 86 -1.06 -11.95 5.86
CA LYS A 86 -1.12 -12.76 7.08
C LYS A 86 -1.06 -14.25 6.79
N ILE A 87 -1.42 -14.65 5.58
CA ILE A 87 -1.46 -16.07 5.22
C ILE A 87 -0.08 -16.55 4.79
N SER A 88 0.57 -15.81 3.89
CA SER A 88 1.86 -16.24 3.33
C SER A 88 3.05 -15.66 4.06
N SER A 89 2.83 -14.72 4.99
CA SER A 89 3.91 -14.01 5.69
C SER A 89 4.79 -13.18 4.77
N ARG A 90 4.28 -12.83 3.59
CA ARG A 90 4.99 -11.99 2.65
C ARG A 90 4.64 -10.54 2.88
N ARG A 91 5.54 -9.67 2.47
CA ARG A 91 5.36 -8.22 2.59
C ARG A 91 5.59 -7.56 1.24
N LYS A 92 4.74 -6.60 0.92
CA LYS A 92 4.95 -5.71 -0.22
C LYS A 92 4.98 -4.29 0.26
N ILE A 93 5.91 -3.50 -0.30
CA ILE A 93 6.05 -2.09 0.03
C ILE A 93 5.80 -1.29 -1.24
N ILE A 94 4.86 -0.34 -1.16
CA ILE A 94 4.49 0.49 -2.30
C ILE A 94 4.72 1.94 -1.92
N LYS A 95 5.54 2.62 -2.71
CA LYS A 95 5.82 4.04 -2.51
C LYS A 95 4.76 4.86 -3.24
N PHE A 96 4.23 5.88 -2.58
CA PHE A 96 3.27 6.76 -3.22
C PHE A 96 3.55 8.21 -2.85
N LEU A 97 3.05 9.13 -3.68
CA LEU A 97 3.27 10.56 -3.52
C LEU A 97 1.96 11.24 -3.16
N LYS A 98 1.98 12.00 -2.06
CA LYS A 98 0.89 12.88 -1.67
C LYS A 98 1.17 14.28 -2.20
N ASN A 99 0.29 14.78 -3.03
CA ASN A 99 0.38 16.15 -3.55
C ASN A 99 -0.17 17.18 -2.58
#